data_3b7da60715c412c22d0c6759f5513a58
#
_entry.id   3b7da60715c412c22d0c6759f5513a58
#
_cell.length_a   1.000
_cell.length_b   1.000
_cell.length_c   1.000
_cell.angle_alpha   90.00
_cell.angle_beta   90.00
_cell.angle_gamma   90.00
#
_symmetry.space_group_name_H-M   'P 1'
#
loop_
_entity.id
_entity.type
_entity.pdbx_description
1 polymer ?
#
loop_
_entity_poly.entity_id
_entity_poly.type
_entity_poly.pdbx_seq_one_letter_code
_entity_poly.pdbx_strand_id
1 'polypeptide(L)'
;SIPKSYDPMIFGGFLEHFGKQIYGGIYDPGSPLSDNEGFRTDVIDALNELEIPIIRWPGGCFVDGYHWINGVGDNRQPTDDVRWGVIEPNTFGTHEFIELCRRLDAEPYICHNGLADVQEMTDWVEYSNATEGKFASMRKENGYPAPLNVKIWSVGNERSGRDYIHKVRDAGSAMKELDSSIMVTCS
;
A
#
# COMPACT_ATOMS: atom_id res chain seq x y z
N SER A 1 -38.06 -3.77 -14.43
CA SER A 1 -36.65 -3.41 -14.60
C SER A 1 -35.86 -4.01 -13.45
N ILE A 2 -34.84 -4.83 -13.75
CA ILE A 2 -33.91 -5.33 -12.74
C ILE A 2 -33.13 -4.12 -12.24
N PRO A 3 -33.07 -3.85 -10.92
CA PRO A 3 -32.23 -2.79 -10.41
C PRO A 3 -30.78 -3.08 -10.84
N LYS A 4 -30.16 -2.15 -11.54
CA LYS A 4 -28.72 -2.24 -11.84
C LYS A 4 -28.02 -1.82 -10.57
N SER A 5 -27.50 -2.78 -9.80
CA SER A 5 -26.56 -2.53 -8.72
C SER A 5 -25.15 -2.55 -9.28
N TYR A 6 -24.31 -1.68 -8.79
CA TYR A 6 -22.86 -1.68 -9.04
C TYR A 6 -22.14 -1.80 -7.72
N ASP A 7 -20.91 -2.32 -7.76
CA ASP A 7 -20.05 -2.36 -6.59
C ASP A 7 -19.48 -0.96 -6.33
N PRO A 8 -19.68 -0.36 -5.15
CA PRO A 8 -19.12 0.95 -4.82
C PRO A 8 -17.59 1.04 -4.99
N MET A 9 -16.88 -0.08 -4.90
CA MET A 9 -15.43 -0.14 -5.08
C MET A 9 -14.93 0.37 -6.43
N ILE A 10 -15.80 0.50 -7.46
CA ILE A 10 -15.44 1.12 -8.74
C ILE A 10 -15.09 2.62 -8.61
N PHE A 11 -15.49 3.27 -7.53
CA PHE A 11 -15.18 4.68 -7.23
C PHE A 11 -13.91 4.84 -6.37
N GLY A 12 -13.04 3.83 -6.37
CA GLY A 12 -11.80 3.82 -5.63
C GLY A 12 -10.84 4.94 -6.01
N GLY A 13 -9.97 5.28 -5.07
CA GLY A 13 -8.88 6.23 -5.24
C GLY A 13 -7.56 5.55 -5.62
N PHE A 14 -6.62 6.36 -6.10
CA PHE A 14 -5.26 5.94 -6.42
C PHE A 14 -4.27 6.93 -5.82
N LEU A 15 -3.29 6.41 -5.09
CA LEU A 15 -2.25 7.18 -4.43
C LEU A 15 -0.88 6.64 -4.82
N GLU A 16 -0.04 7.50 -5.39
CA GLU A 16 1.31 7.16 -5.82
C GLU A 16 2.34 8.12 -5.24
N HIS A 17 3.55 7.64 -5.02
CA HIS A 17 4.71 8.48 -4.73
C HIS A 17 5.12 9.26 -5.98
N PHE A 18 4.29 10.22 -6.36
CA PHE A 18 4.44 11.02 -7.57
C PHE A 18 4.09 12.49 -7.29
N GLY A 19 5.00 13.40 -7.65
CA GLY A 19 4.79 14.83 -7.45
C GLY A 19 4.49 15.16 -5.99
N LYS A 20 3.33 15.77 -5.75
CA LYS A 20 2.85 16.16 -4.42
C LYS A 20 1.62 15.36 -3.96
N GLN A 21 1.44 14.14 -4.44
CA GLN A 21 0.30 13.35 -3.98
C GLN A 21 0.46 12.94 -2.51
N ILE A 22 1.65 12.54 -2.12
CA ILE A 22 1.99 12.12 -0.76
C ILE A 22 2.71 13.26 -0.04
N TYR A 23 3.99 13.46 -0.32
CA TYR A 23 4.81 14.48 0.37
C TYR A 23 4.45 15.90 -0.06
N GLY A 24 4.07 16.74 0.92
CA GLY A 24 3.53 18.09 0.66
C GLY A 24 2.11 18.09 0.11
N GLY A 25 1.48 16.91 0.04
CA GLY A 25 0.09 16.67 -0.30
C GLY A 25 -0.68 16.12 0.89
N ILE A 26 -1.05 14.81 0.84
CA ILE A 26 -1.78 14.19 1.95
C ILE A 26 -0.94 14.04 3.23
N TYR A 27 0.38 13.95 3.10
CA TYR A 27 1.33 13.79 4.18
C TYR A 27 2.42 14.89 4.10
N ASP A 28 2.43 15.77 5.10
CA ASP A 28 3.32 16.95 5.14
C ASP A 28 3.69 17.27 6.59
N PRO A 29 4.52 16.44 7.25
CA PRO A 29 4.93 16.68 8.63
C PRO A 29 5.58 18.06 8.81
N GLY A 30 5.09 18.83 9.79
CA GLY A 30 5.56 20.20 10.06
C GLY A 30 4.78 21.29 9.35
N SER A 31 3.85 20.96 8.45
CA SER A 31 2.89 21.93 7.94
C SER A 31 1.93 22.39 9.05
N PRO A 32 1.55 23.69 9.11
CA PRO A 32 0.56 24.17 10.07
C PRO A 32 -0.86 23.61 9.81
N LEU A 33 -1.07 22.96 8.66
CA LEU A 33 -2.32 22.31 8.29
C LEU A 33 -2.29 20.80 8.55
N SER A 34 -1.18 20.28 9.05
CA SER A 34 -1.05 18.87 9.41
C SER A 34 -1.27 18.64 10.90
N ASP A 35 -1.77 17.46 11.22
CA ASP A 35 -1.86 17.00 12.60
C ASP A 35 -0.48 16.52 13.14
N ASN A 36 -0.48 15.99 14.36
CA ASN A 36 0.75 15.52 15.02
C ASN A 36 1.37 14.28 14.37
N GLU A 37 0.61 13.56 13.53
CA GLU A 37 1.08 12.39 12.79
C GLU A 37 1.53 12.74 11.37
N GLY A 38 1.40 14.01 10.97
CA GLY A 38 1.86 14.54 9.68
C GLY A 38 0.83 14.51 8.56
N PHE A 39 -0.42 14.14 8.84
CA PHE A 39 -1.48 14.15 7.82
C PHE A 39 -2.11 15.54 7.69
N ARG A 40 -2.28 15.99 6.46
CA ARG A 40 -2.95 17.23 6.12
C ARG A 40 -4.45 17.12 6.41
N THR A 41 -4.91 17.80 7.45
CA THR A 41 -6.32 17.74 7.89
C THR A 41 -7.27 18.30 6.85
N ASP A 42 -6.89 19.38 6.18
CA ASP A 42 -7.68 19.99 5.10
C ASP A 42 -7.84 19.04 3.88
N VAL A 43 -6.81 18.23 3.58
CA VAL A 43 -6.89 17.23 2.51
C VAL A 43 -7.73 16.02 2.94
N ILE A 44 -7.56 15.55 4.19
CA ILE A 44 -8.40 14.47 4.76
C ILE A 44 -9.87 14.86 4.73
N ASP A 45 -10.20 16.09 5.16
CA ASP A 45 -11.59 16.57 5.18
C ASP A 45 -12.19 16.59 3.77
N ALA A 46 -11.44 17.08 2.78
CA ALA A 46 -11.89 17.08 1.39
C ALA A 46 -12.08 15.66 0.80
N LEU A 47 -11.20 14.71 1.17
CA LEU A 47 -11.31 13.31 0.73
C LEU A 47 -12.47 12.58 1.41
N ASN A 48 -12.79 12.92 2.66
CA ASN A 48 -13.95 12.38 3.36
C ASN A 48 -15.28 12.78 2.69
N GLU A 49 -15.35 13.99 2.09
CA GLU A 49 -16.51 14.40 1.30
C GLU A 49 -16.74 13.54 0.05
N LEU A 50 -15.68 12.88 -0.45
CA LEU A 50 -15.75 12.01 -1.63
C LEU A 50 -16.17 10.58 -1.29
N GLU A 51 -16.15 10.19 -0.01
CA GLU A 51 -16.49 8.83 0.46
C GLU A 51 -15.77 7.74 -0.35
N ILE A 52 -14.44 7.87 -0.52
CA ILE A 52 -13.64 6.95 -1.34
C ILE A 52 -13.63 5.57 -0.70
N PRO A 53 -14.17 4.50 -1.34
CA PRO A 53 -14.36 3.20 -0.69
C PRO A 53 -13.10 2.35 -0.63
N ILE A 54 -12.10 2.61 -1.46
CA ILE A 54 -10.87 1.84 -1.57
C ILE A 54 -9.76 2.72 -2.14
N ILE A 55 -8.54 2.58 -1.63
CA ILE A 55 -7.37 3.30 -2.13
C ILE A 55 -6.27 2.32 -2.50
N ARG A 56 -5.78 2.42 -3.75
CA ARG A 56 -4.61 1.67 -4.22
C ARG A 56 -3.33 2.46 -3.99
N TRP A 57 -2.31 1.83 -3.39
CA TRP A 57 -0.99 2.39 -3.08
C TRP A 57 0.08 1.28 -3.19
N PRO A 58 1.39 1.53 -3.37
CA PRO A 58 2.10 2.83 -3.41
C PRO A 58 2.19 3.44 -4.80
N GLY A 59 1.58 2.87 -5.77
CA GLY A 59 1.60 3.44 -7.10
C GLY A 59 1.24 2.45 -8.19
N GLY A 60 1.40 2.92 -9.27
CA GLY A 60 1.79 3.07 -10.62
C GLY A 60 3.23 2.64 -10.85
N CYS A 61 3.90 3.35 -11.73
CA CYS A 61 5.28 3.03 -12.11
C CYS A 61 6.27 3.07 -10.93
N PHE A 62 6.02 3.87 -9.91
CA PHE A 62 6.82 3.93 -8.70
C PHE A 62 7.04 2.56 -8.07
N VAL A 63 6.03 1.69 -8.06
CA VAL A 63 6.08 0.41 -7.35
C VAL A 63 7.19 -0.51 -7.86
N ASP A 64 7.62 -0.38 -9.12
CA ASP A 64 8.67 -1.22 -9.71
C ASP A 64 10.06 -1.03 -9.07
N GLY A 65 10.27 0.06 -8.35
CA GLY A 65 11.49 0.31 -7.59
C GLY A 65 11.30 0.31 -6.09
N TYR A 66 10.07 0.13 -5.62
CA TYR A 66 9.74 0.22 -4.19
C TYR A 66 9.92 -1.10 -3.47
N HIS A 67 10.63 -1.06 -2.35
CA HIS A 67 10.79 -2.16 -1.42
C HIS A 67 10.14 -1.79 -0.09
N TRP A 68 9.04 -2.45 0.24
CA TRP A 68 8.21 -2.14 1.40
C TRP A 68 8.96 -2.08 2.74
N ILE A 69 10.02 -2.89 2.86
CA ILE A 69 10.84 -2.97 4.07
C ILE A 69 11.53 -1.63 4.40
N ASN A 70 11.79 -0.78 3.40
CA ASN A 70 12.39 0.53 3.60
C ASN A 70 11.41 1.53 4.24
N GLY A 71 10.10 1.29 4.10
CA GLY A 71 9.04 2.15 4.61
C GLY A 71 8.46 1.72 5.97
N VAL A 72 9.14 0.84 6.74
CA VAL A 72 8.68 0.38 8.05
C VAL A 72 9.76 0.55 9.13
N GLY A 73 9.33 0.60 10.40
CA GLY A 73 10.24 0.82 11.54
C GLY A 73 10.73 2.26 11.67
N ASP A 74 11.67 2.47 12.63
CA ASP A 74 12.15 3.81 12.99
C ASP A 74 13.37 4.27 12.20
N ASN A 75 14.15 3.34 11.63
CA ASN A 75 15.42 3.61 10.95
C ASN A 75 15.27 3.61 9.42
N ARG A 76 14.26 4.29 8.90
CA ARG A 76 14.01 4.39 7.47
C ARG A 76 15.08 5.25 6.81
N GLN A 77 15.67 4.73 5.73
CA GLN A 77 16.70 5.43 4.97
C GLN A 77 16.14 5.89 3.63
N PRO A 78 16.46 7.10 3.19
CA PRO A 78 16.08 7.54 1.85
C PRO A 78 16.67 6.63 0.77
N THR A 79 15.92 6.44 -0.30
CA THR A 79 16.30 5.63 -1.46
C THR A 79 16.13 6.43 -2.75
N ASP A 80 16.89 6.08 -3.78
CA ASP A 80 16.72 6.65 -5.11
C ASP A 80 15.46 6.07 -5.77
N ASP A 81 14.50 6.92 -6.10
CA ASP A 81 13.40 6.52 -6.97
C ASP A 81 13.84 6.59 -8.43
N VAL A 82 14.04 5.43 -9.02
CA VAL A 82 14.55 5.29 -10.40
C VAL A 82 13.48 5.66 -11.46
N ARG A 83 12.21 5.80 -11.08
CA ARG A 83 11.14 6.11 -12.02
C ARG A 83 10.95 7.61 -12.20
N TRP A 84 10.95 8.34 -11.10
CA TRP A 84 10.70 9.78 -11.11
C TRP A 84 11.96 10.62 -10.92
N GLY A 85 13.11 9.95 -10.66
CA GLY A 85 14.40 10.62 -10.51
C GLY A 85 14.49 11.54 -9.29
N VAL A 86 13.80 11.17 -8.21
CA VAL A 86 13.77 11.91 -6.95
C VAL A 86 14.27 11.01 -5.81
N ILE A 87 14.62 11.62 -4.69
CA ILE A 87 14.89 10.88 -3.45
C ILE A 87 13.56 10.56 -2.78
N GLU A 88 13.31 9.27 -2.56
CA GLU A 88 12.20 8.79 -1.75
C GLU A 88 12.64 8.74 -0.28
N PRO A 89 12.05 9.57 0.61
CA PRO A 89 12.46 9.60 2.01
C PRO A 89 11.99 8.40 2.83
N ASN A 90 11.09 7.57 2.29
CA ASN A 90 10.46 6.41 2.94
C ASN A 90 9.72 6.73 4.25
N THR A 91 9.35 8.01 4.48
CA THR A 91 8.63 8.43 5.70
C THR A 91 7.13 8.19 5.62
N PHE A 92 6.60 7.90 4.44
CA PHE A 92 5.25 7.41 4.23
C PHE A 92 5.33 5.97 3.71
N GLY A 93 4.99 5.00 4.55
CA GLY A 93 5.06 3.58 4.23
C GLY A 93 3.78 2.84 4.60
N THR A 94 3.90 1.56 4.90
CA THR A 94 2.75 0.67 5.17
C THR A 94 1.84 1.23 6.27
N HIS A 95 2.41 1.67 7.39
CA HIS A 95 1.62 2.11 8.55
C HIS A 95 0.90 3.42 8.30
N GLU A 96 1.58 4.39 7.67
CA GLU A 96 0.99 5.67 7.29
C GLU A 96 -0.14 5.46 6.27
N PHE A 97 0.06 4.54 5.32
CA PHE A 97 -1.00 4.20 4.35
C PHE A 97 -2.22 3.55 5.02
N ILE A 98 -2.01 2.60 5.92
CA ILE A 98 -3.12 1.97 6.66
C ILE A 98 -3.85 2.99 7.54
N GLU A 99 -3.11 3.90 8.18
CA GLU A 99 -3.72 4.97 8.96
C GLU A 99 -4.53 5.93 8.08
N LEU A 100 -4.02 6.30 6.90
CA LEU A 100 -4.77 7.07 5.91
C LEU A 100 -6.10 6.39 5.56
N CYS A 101 -6.05 5.10 5.20
CA CYS A 101 -7.25 4.34 4.87
C CYS A 101 -8.25 4.32 6.03
N ARG A 102 -7.76 4.18 7.27
CA ARG A 102 -8.59 4.19 8.47
C ARG A 102 -9.31 5.53 8.70
N ARG A 103 -8.62 6.66 8.43
CA ARG A 103 -9.18 8.01 8.53
C ARG A 103 -10.24 8.30 7.47
N LEU A 104 -10.13 7.65 6.33
CA LEU A 104 -11.05 7.81 5.19
C LEU A 104 -12.14 6.74 5.13
N ASP A 105 -12.16 5.79 6.09
CA ASP A 105 -13.03 4.61 6.06
C ASP A 105 -12.92 3.84 4.73
N ALA A 106 -11.71 3.80 4.15
CA ALA A 106 -11.40 3.20 2.87
C ALA A 106 -10.69 1.85 3.04
N GLU A 107 -11.00 0.89 2.17
CA GLU A 107 -10.30 -0.39 2.11
C GLU A 107 -8.87 -0.20 1.55
N PRO A 108 -7.82 -0.69 2.21
CA PRO A 108 -6.47 -0.63 1.67
C PRO A 108 -6.28 -1.65 0.55
N TYR A 109 -5.76 -1.17 -0.58
CA TYR A 109 -5.36 -1.99 -1.72
C TYR A 109 -3.87 -1.79 -1.99
N ILE A 110 -3.04 -2.77 -1.63
CA ILE A 110 -1.59 -2.68 -1.76
C ILE A 110 -1.11 -3.31 -3.07
N CYS A 111 -0.24 -2.58 -3.77
CA CYS A 111 0.41 -3.04 -4.99
C CYS A 111 1.87 -3.42 -4.70
N HIS A 112 2.25 -4.66 -5.01
CA HIS A 112 3.62 -5.14 -4.88
C HIS A 112 4.51 -4.66 -6.04
N ASN A 113 5.80 -4.57 -5.77
CA ASN A 113 6.83 -4.45 -6.81
C ASN A 113 6.80 -5.68 -7.72
N GLY A 114 6.37 -5.49 -8.96
CA GLY A 114 6.28 -6.57 -9.95
C GLY A 114 7.64 -7.12 -10.42
N LEU A 115 8.74 -6.42 -10.12
CA LEU A 115 10.11 -6.85 -10.39
C LEU A 115 10.74 -7.63 -9.23
N ALA A 116 10.25 -7.42 -8.01
CA ALA A 116 10.72 -8.16 -6.84
C ALA A 116 10.43 -9.67 -6.96
N ASP A 117 11.08 -10.45 -6.13
CA ASP A 117 10.78 -11.88 -6.05
C ASP A 117 9.47 -12.16 -5.30
N VAL A 118 9.00 -13.39 -5.41
CA VAL A 118 7.77 -13.83 -4.74
C VAL A 118 7.92 -13.79 -3.22
N GLN A 119 9.13 -14.00 -2.72
CA GLN A 119 9.39 -13.99 -1.28
C GLN A 119 9.16 -12.59 -0.69
N GLU A 120 9.62 -11.53 -1.34
CA GLU A 120 9.37 -10.16 -0.87
C GLU A 120 7.86 -9.84 -0.80
N MET A 121 7.08 -10.37 -1.75
CA MET A 121 5.63 -10.20 -1.74
C MET A 121 4.97 -10.92 -0.57
N THR A 122 5.37 -12.18 -0.32
CA THR A 122 4.85 -12.96 0.81
C THR A 122 5.29 -12.41 2.16
N ASP A 123 6.51 -11.88 2.25
CA ASP A 123 7.04 -11.23 3.45
C ASP A 123 6.19 -10.00 3.83
N TRP A 124 5.72 -9.24 2.85
CA TRP A 124 4.85 -8.09 3.11
C TRP A 124 3.43 -8.51 3.56
N VAL A 125 2.90 -9.59 2.98
CA VAL A 125 1.63 -10.17 3.46
C VAL A 125 1.78 -10.71 4.89
N GLU A 126 2.88 -11.42 5.19
CA GLU A 126 3.17 -11.89 6.56
C GLU A 126 3.27 -10.71 7.52
N TYR A 127 4.03 -9.68 7.17
CA TYR A 127 4.15 -8.45 7.96
C TYR A 127 2.79 -7.83 8.25
N SER A 128 1.93 -7.76 7.24
CA SER A 128 0.64 -7.08 7.37
C SER A 128 -0.40 -7.91 8.10
N ASN A 129 -0.51 -9.21 7.82
CA ASN A 129 -1.68 -9.99 8.19
C ASN A 129 -1.40 -11.14 9.17
N ALA A 130 -0.17 -11.65 9.24
CA ALA A 130 0.09 -12.80 10.09
C ALA A 130 0.12 -12.44 11.59
N THR A 131 -0.23 -13.41 12.42
CA THR A 131 -0.14 -13.32 13.89
C THR A 131 1.19 -13.83 14.43
N GLU A 132 1.87 -14.68 13.66
CA GLU A 132 3.14 -15.32 13.99
C GLU A 132 4.07 -15.28 12.77
N GLY A 133 5.37 -15.45 13.01
CA GLY A 133 6.40 -15.46 12.00
C GLY A 133 7.38 -14.31 12.18
N LYS A 134 8.40 -14.29 11.32
CA LYS A 134 9.50 -13.32 11.36
C LYS A 134 8.99 -11.88 11.17
N PHE A 135 8.21 -11.67 10.12
CA PHE A 135 7.72 -10.33 9.77
C PHE A 135 6.53 -9.89 10.62
N ALA A 136 5.70 -10.83 11.09
CA ALA A 136 4.71 -10.54 12.12
C ALA A 136 5.36 -10.08 13.43
N SER A 137 6.50 -10.68 13.82
CA SER A 137 7.29 -10.26 14.99
C SER A 137 7.88 -8.86 14.78
N MET A 138 8.46 -8.60 13.60
CA MET A 138 8.96 -7.27 13.23
C MET A 138 7.87 -6.20 13.30
N ARG A 139 6.65 -6.47 12.82
CA ARG A 139 5.52 -5.55 12.95
C ARG A 139 5.23 -5.21 14.41
N LYS A 140 5.24 -6.22 15.29
CA LYS A 140 5.00 -6.04 16.73
C LYS A 140 6.11 -5.20 17.37
N GLU A 141 7.37 -5.45 17.01
CA GLU A 141 8.54 -4.68 17.46
C GLU A 141 8.45 -3.21 16.99
N ASN A 142 7.91 -2.98 15.80
CA ASN A 142 7.63 -1.65 15.28
C ASN A 142 6.41 -0.96 15.93
N GLY A 143 5.82 -1.54 16.99
CA GLY A 143 4.74 -0.92 17.76
C GLY A 143 3.31 -1.30 17.29
N TYR A 144 3.18 -2.24 16.35
CA TYR A 144 1.88 -2.64 15.79
C TYR A 144 1.57 -4.13 16.12
N PRO A 145 1.09 -4.43 17.33
CA PRO A 145 0.92 -5.82 17.79
C PRO A 145 -0.19 -6.57 17.04
N ALA A 146 -1.23 -5.87 16.58
CA ALA A 146 -2.34 -6.47 15.85
C ALA A 146 -2.05 -6.55 14.33
N PRO A 147 -2.59 -7.55 13.62
CA PRO A 147 -2.60 -7.58 12.17
C PRO A 147 -3.26 -6.33 11.55
N LEU A 148 -2.73 -5.87 10.44
CA LEU A 148 -3.29 -4.74 9.69
C LEU A 148 -4.51 -5.14 8.87
N ASN A 149 -4.68 -6.45 8.59
CA ASN A 149 -5.81 -7.04 7.87
C ASN A 149 -6.02 -6.51 6.45
N VAL A 150 -4.95 -6.31 5.71
CA VAL A 150 -5.02 -5.89 4.30
C VAL A 150 -5.61 -7.04 3.47
N LYS A 151 -6.71 -6.78 2.79
CA LYS A 151 -7.46 -7.82 2.06
C LYS A 151 -7.21 -7.83 0.56
N ILE A 152 -6.75 -6.73 -0.03
CA ILE A 152 -6.61 -6.62 -1.48
C ILE A 152 -5.17 -6.29 -1.84
N TRP A 153 -4.60 -7.13 -2.69
CA TRP A 153 -3.20 -7.08 -3.10
C TRP A 153 -3.07 -7.16 -4.62
N SER A 154 -2.19 -6.37 -5.23
CA SER A 154 -1.83 -6.49 -6.65
C SER A 154 -0.40 -6.96 -6.82
N VAL A 155 -0.17 -7.77 -7.83
CA VAL A 155 1.17 -8.20 -8.26
C VAL A 155 1.64 -7.30 -9.40
N GLY A 156 2.38 -6.25 -9.06
CA GLY A 156 2.94 -5.32 -10.04
C GLY A 156 1.95 -4.31 -10.62
N ASN A 157 2.46 -3.48 -11.51
CA ASN A 157 1.73 -2.44 -12.22
C ASN A 157 2.05 -2.49 -13.72
N GLU A 158 1.01 -2.49 -14.57
CA GLU A 158 1.12 -2.40 -16.05
C GLU A 158 2.11 -3.40 -16.65
N ARG A 159 2.05 -4.65 -16.19
CA ARG A 159 2.94 -5.71 -16.60
C ARG A 159 2.24 -6.71 -17.51
N SER A 160 2.98 -7.28 -18.44
CA SER A 160 2.46 -8.24 -19.38
C SER A 160 3.49 -9.31 -19.74
N GLY A 161 3.05 -10.33 -20.48
CA GLY A 161 3.91 -11.39 -20.97
C GLY A 161 3.86 -12.67 -20.12
N ARG A 162 4.44 -13.75 -20.69
CA ARG A 162 4.35 -15.08 -20.10
C ARG A 162 5.00 -15.15 -18.71
N ASP A 163 6.17 -14.57 -18.55
CA ASP A 163 6.91 -14.63 -17.29
C ASP A 163 6.15 -13.90 -16.17
N TYR A 164 5.50 -12.79 -16.50
CA TYR A 164 4.64 -12.09 -15.56
C TYR A 164 3.42 -12.93 -15.15
N ILE A 165 2.78 -13.61 -16.09
CA ILE A 165 1.64 -14.51 -15.77
C ILE A 165 2.08 -15.64 -14.82
N HIS A 166 3.26 -16.22 -15.04
CA HIS A 166 3.82 -17.22 -14.14
C HIS A 166 4.07 -16.62 -12.75
N LYS A 167 4.68 -15.44 -12.68
CA LYS A 167 4.92 -14.73 -11.41
C LYS A 167 3.61 -14.44 -10.67
N VAL A 168 2.58 -13.95 -11.34
CA VAL A 168 1.25 -13.70 -10.74
C VAL A 168 0.66 -14.98 -10.14
N ARG A 169 0.72 -16.10 -10.87
CA ARG A 169 0.27 -17.39 -10.38
C ARG A 169 1.04 -17.81 -9.13
N ASP A 170 2.36 -17.77 -9.18
CA ASP A 170 3.21 -18.28 -8.13
C ASP A 170 3.12 -17.39 -6.88
N ALA A 171 3.14 -16.05 -7.06
CA ALA A 171 2.92 -15.09 -5.99
C ALA A 171 1.51 -15.22 -5.37
N GLY A 172 0.49 -15.30 -6.20
CA GLY A 172 -0.89 -15.44 -5.73
C GLY A 172 -1.11 -16.72 -4.92
N SER A 173 -0.50 -17.83 -5.34
CA SER A 173 -0.55 -19.09 -4.57
C SER A 173 0.15 -18.94 -3.23
N ALA A 174 1.39 -18.46 -3.22
CA ALA A 174 2.19 -18.33 -2.00
C ALA A 174 1.57 -17.31 -1.00
N MET A 175 1.04 -16.19 -1.47
CA MET A 175 0.36 -15.22 -0.63
C MET A 175 -0.92 -15.78 0.00
N LYS A 176 -1.69 -16.58 -0.76
CA LYS A 176 -2.92 -17.24 -0.26
C LYS A 176 -2.64 -18.42 0.67
N GLU A 177 -1.47 -19.02 0.63
CA GLU A 177 -1.03 -19.98 1.65
C GLU A 177 -0.83 -19.32 3.01
N LEU A 178 -0.39 -18.05 3.04
CA LEU A 178 -0.24 -17.27 4.27
C LEU A 178 -1.59 -16.74 4.78
N ASP A 179 -2.42 -16.23 3.89
CA ASP A 179 -3.76 -15.72 4.22
C ASP A 179 -4.74 -16.04 3.08
N SER A 180 -5.52 -17.11 3.24
CA SER A 180 -6.48 -17.55 2.22
C SER A 180 -7.64 -16.56 2.00
N SER A 181 -7.82 -15.60 2.90
CA SER A 181 -8.91 -14.62 2.85
C SER A 181 -8.62 -13.43 1.94
N ILE A 182 -7.37 -13.24 1.52
CA ILE A 182 -7.01 -12.10 0.67
C ILE A 182 -7.46 -12.28 -0.78
N MET A 183 -7.70 -11.17 -1.45
CA MET A 183 -7.87 -11.09 -2.89
C MET A 183 -6.54 -10.72 -3.54
N VAL A 184 -6.10 -11.48 -4.53
CA VAL A 184 -4.90 -11.15 -5.32
C VAL A 184 -5.34 -10.76 -6.72
N THR A 185 -4.87 -9.60 -7.16
CA THR A 185 -5.16 -9.02 -8.49
C THR A 185 -3.85 -8.84 -9.27
N CYS A 186 -3.97 -8.46 -10.52
CA CYS A 186 -2.86 -8.04 -11.38
C CYS A 186 -3.35 -6.97 -12.37
N SER A 187 -2.45 -6.22 -12.92
CA SER A 187 -2.75 -5.18 -13.94
C SER A 187 -1.67 -5.12 -15.00
#